data_222693308ce01367027daf1adb1e1d80
#
_entry.id   222693308ce01367027daf1adb1e1d80
#
_cell.length_a   1.000
_cell.length_b   1.000
_cell.length_c   1.000
_cell.angle_alpha   90.00
_cell.angle_beta   90.00
_cell.angle_gamma   90.00
#
_symmetry.space_group_name_H-M   'P 1'
#
loop_
_entity.id
_entity.type
_entity.pdbx_description
1 polymer ?
#
loop_
_entity_poly.entity_id
_entity_poly.type
_entity_poly.pdbx_seq_one_letter_code
_entity_poly.pdbx_strand_id
1 'polypeptide(L)'
;MPAKTVGRVTLDDADQQLLNLIQTEFPLVTRPFAALGERIGESEGQVMERYARLKADRIIRQVSAIFDTRKLGYRSSLVATAVDESRVDAAADLISAHPGVSHNYRRDHEFNIWWTIAVPPDERLETHVAALHRLAGATSTRILPTLKLYKIGVDLDVSDQRAMGAQTIIPAYTETARTAADLTPEEVAYVLELQEDLQVEATPFASMAGRLGASEDALVKAAHGLIGEGLMRRYAAVLNHRRAGFGANAMSVWSVPEAATDDYGYQLAGYAAVSHCYRRPTYPDWPYALFGMIHATSKERVEEAVADIQATTGLSDYRLLYSTKEYKKIRVRYFDPAYGQWAAANLLPEDARD
;
A
#
# COMPACT_ATOMS: atom_id res chain seq x y z
N MET A 1 26.71 17.37 -4.28
CA MET A 1 25.56 18.12 -3.71
C MET A 1 25.58 18.01 -2.20
N PRO A 2 25.05 18.95 -1.40
CA PRO A 2 25.05 18.80 0.06
C PRO A 2 24.18 17.61 0.44
N ALA A 3 24.66 16.81 1.43
CA ALA A 3 23.95 15.66 1.98
C ALA A 3 22.59 16.09 2.56
N LYS A 4 21.51 15.39 2.17
CA LYS A 4 20.17 15.65 2.67
C LYS A 4 19.94 14.94 4.00
N THR A 5 19.57 15.68 5.04
CA THR A 5 19.25 15.09 6.35
C THR A 5 17.77 14.76 6.41
N VAL A 6 17.43 13.48 6.60
CA VAL A 6 16.07 13.00 6.74
C VAL A 6 15.86 12.56 8.19
N GLY A 7 15.21 13.39 8.98
CA GLY A 7 15.14 13.22 10.42
C GLY A 7 16.53 13.35 11.07
N ARG A 8 17.04 12.26 11.70
CA ARG A 8 18.40 12.18 12.26
C ARG A 8 19.40 11.46 11.34
N VAL A 9 18.98 11.02 10.14
CA VAL A 9 19.83 10.24 9.23
C VAL A 9 20.22 11.10 8.04
N THR A 10 21.52 11.19 7.78
CA THR A 10 22.07 11.86 6.60
C THR A 10 22.24 10.84 5.48
N LEU A 11 21.61 11.10 4.33
CA LEU A 11 21.74 10.29 3.12
C LEU A 11 22.75 10.93 2.17
N ASP A 12 23.77 10.19 1.77
CA ASP A 12 24.69 10.60 0.71
C ASP A 12 24.08 10.34 -0.69
N ASP A 13 24.77 10.73 -1.75
CA ASP A 13 24.29 10.59 -3.13
C ASP A 13 24.12 9.11 -3.53
N ALA A 14 24.98 8.22 -3.04
CA ALA A 14 24.87 6.79 -3.31
C ALA A 14 23.68 6.14 -2.56
N ASP A 15 23.38 6.59 -1.33
CA ASP A 15 22.19 6.17 -0.61
C ASP A 15 20.91 6.58 -1.39
N GLN A 16 20.86 7.81 -1.89
CA GLN A 16 19.71 8.30 -2.65
C GLN A 16 19.53 7.52 -3.95
N GLN A 17 20.63 7.26 -4.68
CA GLN A 17 20.61 6.46 -5.89
C GLN A 17 20.13 5.03 -5.60
N LEU A 18 20.69 4.38 -4.56
CA LEU A 18 20.28 3.04 -4.16
C LEU A 18 18.78 2.98 -3.82
N LEU A 19 18.29 3.92 -2.99
CA LEU A 19 16.89 3.98 -2.60
C LEU A 19 15.96 4.18 -3.79
N ASN A 20 16.32 5.06 -4.74
CA ASN A 20 15.54 5.29 -5.95
C ASN A 20 15.49 4.05 -6.85
N LEU A 21 16.59 3.32 -6.99
CA LEU A 21 16.62 2.08 -7.74
C LEU A 21 15.73 1.00 -7.12
N ILE A 22 15.96 0.67 -5.85
CA ILE A 22 15.29 -0.47 -5.20
C ILE A 22 13.80 -0.24 -4.94
N GLN A 23 13.31 1.00 -4.85
CA GLN A 23 11.87 1.25 -4.71
C GLN A 23 11.13 1.10 -6.05
N THR A 24 11.82 1.28 -7.17
CA THR A 24 11.25 1.06 -8.51
C THR A 24 11.28 -0.42 -8.84
N GLU A 25 12.46 -1.03 -8.76
CA GLU A 25 12.70 -2.42 -9.08
C GLU A 25 13.96 -2.91 -8.35
N PHE A 26 13.84 -4.02 -7.62
CA PHE A 26 14.97 -4.74 -7.06
C PHE A 26 15.34 -5.89 -8.01
N PRO A 27 16.62 -6.08 -8.37
CA PRO A 27 17.01 -7.09 -9.35
C PRO A 27 16.68 -8.53 -8.93
N LEU A 28 15.93 -9.25 -9.76
CA LEU A 28 15.65 -10.68 -9.59
C LEU A 28 16.71 -11.51 -10.33
N VAL A 29 17.91 -11.54 -9.76
CA VAL A 29 19.09 -12.25 -10.27
C VAL A 29 19.85 -12.89 -9.10
N THR A 30 20.73 -13.86 -9.37
CA THR A 30 21.50 -14.59 -8.35
C THR A 30 22.26 -13.69 -7.39
N ARG A 31 22.89 -12.61 -7.90
CA ARG A 31 23.65 -11.64 -7.09
C ARG A 31 23.08 -10.23 -7.22
N PRO A 32 21.93 -9.95 -6.59
CA PRO A 32 21.22 -8.68 -6.79
C PRO A 32 22.00 -7.48 -6.26
N PHE A 33 22.74 -7.61 -5.19
CA PHE A 33 23.55 -6.52 -4.64
C PHE A 33 24.75 -6.18 -5.53
N ALA A 34 25.35 -7.18 -6.23
CA ALA A 34 26.35 -6.91 -7.24
C ALA A 34 25.77 -6.14 -8.42
N ALA A 35 24.59 -6.55 -8.94
CA ALA A 35 23.89 -5.84 -10.02
C ALA A 35 23.49 -4.40 -9.64
N LEU A 36 23.14 -4.15 -8.38
CA LEU A 36 22.90 -2.79 -7.87
C LEU A 36 24.20 -2.00 -7.81
N GLY A 37 25.30 -2.62 -7.37
CA GLY A 37 26.62 -2.00 -7.29
C GLY A 37 27.12 -1.52 -8.64
N GLU A 38 26.98 -2.32 -9.69
CA GLU A 38 27.31 -1.93 -11.07
C GLU A 38 26.55 -0.67 -11.50
N ARG A 39 25.29 -0.50 -11.08
CA ARG A 39 24.46 0.65 -11.45
C ARG A 39 24.81 1.94 -10.72
N ILE A 40 25.36 1.85 -9.49
CA ILE A 40 25.71 3.04 -8.68
C ILE A 40 27.23 3.26 -8.55
N GLY A 41 28.05 2.39 -9.17
CA GLY A 41 29.51 2.51 -9.16
C GLY A 41 30.14 2.05 -7.84
N GLU A 42 29.53 1.14 -7.11
CA GLU A 42 30.04 0.58 -5.84
C GLU A 42 30.24 -0.94 -5.91
N SER A 43 31.07 -1.49 -5.03
CA SER A 43 31.19 -2.93 -4.86
C SER A 43 29.95 -3.53 -4.20
N GLU A 44 29.70 -4.83 -4.42
CA GLU A 44 28.62 -5.58 -3.78
C GLU A 44 28.63 -5.43 -2.26
N GLY A 45 29.82 -5.54 -1.63
CA GLY A 45 29.96 -5.39 -0.18
C GLY A 45 29.52 -4.02 0.32
N GLN A 46 29.92 -2.95 -0.38
CA GLN A 46 29.50 -1.58 -0.03
C GLN A 46 27.98 -1.41 -0.14
N VAL A 47 27.37 -1.96 -1.20
CA VAL A 47 25.90 -1.91 -1.37
C VAL A 47 25.19 -2.67 -0.26
N MET A 48 25.69 -3.86 0.12
CA MET A 48 25.12 -4.65 1.23
C MET A 48 25.25 -3.91 2.58
N GLU A 49 26.37 -3.27 2.85
CA GLU A 49 26.57 -2.45 4.06
C GLU A 49 25.61 -1.25 4.10
N ARG A 50 25.47 -0.51 2.97
CA ARG A 50 24.49 0.59 2.86
C ARG A 50 23.07 0.11 3.09
N TYR A 51 22.70 -0.97 2.41
CA TYR A 51 21.36 -1.55 2.53
C TYR A 51 21.08 -1.96 3.99
N ALA A 52 22.01 -2.66 4.64
CA ALA A 52 21.86 -3.08 6.04
C ALA A 52 21.71 -1.87 6.98
N ARG A 53 22.52 -0.81 6.79
CA ARG A 53 22.42 0.43 7.54
C ARG A 53 21.07 1.13 7.33
N LEU A 54 20.64 1.31 6.06
CA LEU A 54 19.37 1.95 5.73
C LEU A 54 18.16 1.18 6.29
N LYS A 55 18.30 -0.14 6.40
CA LYS A 55 17.29 -0.99 7.03
C LYS A 55 17.29 -0.88 8.56
N ALA A 56 18.46 -0.87 9.19
CA ALA A 56 18.61 -0.63 10.64
C ALA A 56 18.06 0.75 11.04
N ASP A 57 18.29 1.77 10.21
CA ASP A 57 17.76 3.12 10.36
C ASP A 57 16.26 3.23 10.06
N ARG A 58 15.63 2.10 9.66
CA ARG A 58 14.21 2.01 9.29
C ARG A 58 13.80 2.94 8.14
N ILE A 59 14.71 3.28 7.24
CA ILE A 59 14.42 3.97 5.98
C ILE A 59 13.84 2.96 5.00
N ILE A 60 14.52 1.81 4.81
CA ILE A 60 13.97 0.65 4.14
C ILE A 60 13.12 -0.13 5.16
N ARG A 61 11.83 -0.31 4.89
CA ARG A 61 10.93 -1.11 5.74
C ARG A 61 11.03 -2.58 5.39
N GLN A 62 10.96 -2.89 4.09
CA GLN A 62 10.92 -4.24 3.55
C GLN A 62 11.29 -4.20 2.08
N VAL A 63 11.97 -5.23 1.60
CA VAL A 63 12.12 -5.53 0.17
C VAL A 63 11.49 -6.89 -0.09
N SER A 64 10.46 -6.93 -0.94
CA SER A 64 9.74 -8.17 -1.25
C SER A 64 8.89 -8.00 -2.51
N ALA A 65 8.27 -9.07 -2.96
CA ALA A 65 7.28 -9.03 -4.02
C ALA A 65 6.10 -8.10 -3.69
N ILE A 66 5.62 -7.39 -4.70
CA ILE A 66 4.40 -6.59 -4.67
C ILE A 66 3.41 -7.24 -5.62
N PHE A 67 2.48 -7.99 -5.05
CA PHE A 67 1.46 -8.70 -5.83
C PHE A 67 0.25 -7.82 -6.15
N ASP A 68 -0.48 -8.20 -7.18
CA ASP A 68 -1.78 -7.63 -7.47
C ASP A 68 -2.86 -8.37 -6.68
N THR A 69 -3.41 -7.72 -5.67
CA THR A 69 -4.43 -8.25 -4.77
C THR A 69 -5.62 -8.85 -5.50
N ARG A 70 -6.09 -8.19 -6.58
CA ARG A 70 -7.27 -8.63 -7.34
C ARG A 70 -6.96 -9.84 -8.21
N LYS A 71 -5.79 -9.84 -8.87
CA LYS A 71 -5.35 -10.95 -9.71
C LYS A 71 -5.05 -12.20 -8.90
N LEU A 72 -4.64 -12.05 -7.63
CA LEU A 72 -4.57 -13.16 -6.68
C LEU A 72 -5.95 -13.55 -6.11
N GLY A 73 -7.05 -13.05 -6.68
CA GLY A 73 -8.41 -13.40 -6.32
C GLY A 73 -8.91 -12.79 -5.00
N TYR A 74 -8.08 -12.05 -4.29
CA TYR A 74 -8.45 -11.44 -3.03
C TYR A 74 -9.44 -10.30 -3.24
N ARG A 75 -10.45 -10.24 -2.39
CA ARG A 75 -11.35 -9.09 -2.29
C ARG A 75 -10.81 -8.11 -1.27
N SER A 76 -10.71 -6.84 -1.64
CA SER A 76 -10.17 -5.82 -0.74
C SER A 76 -11.04 -4.57 -0.72
N SER A 77 -11.11 -3.93 0.45
CA SER A 77 -11.82 -2.67 0.63
C SER A 77 -11.14 -1.76 1.64
N LEU A 78 -11.32 -0.46 1.45
CA LEU A 78 -11.24 0.51 2.52
C LEU A 78 -12.53 0.38 3.35
N VAL A 79 -12.42 0.49 4.67
CA VAL A 79 -13.55 0.46 5.59
C VAL A 79 -13.44 1.65 6.53
N ALA A 80 -14.56 2.34 6.74
CA ALA A 80 -14.71 3.40 7.72
C ALA A 80 -15.61 2.91 8.86
N THR A 81 -15.15 3.04 10.10
CA THR A 81 -15.87 2.55 11.28
C THR A 81 -15.98 3.67 12.31
N ALA A 82 -17.19 3.85 12.85
CA ALA A 82 -17.48 4.73 13.97
C ALA A 82 -17.57 3.92 15.26
N VAL A 83 -16.80 4.32 16.26
CA VAL A 83 -16.86 3.75 17.61
C VAL A 83 -16.88 4.87 18.63
N ASP A 84 -17.34 4.56 19.86
CA ASP A 84 -17.25 5.49 20.97
C ASP A 84 -15.80 5.94 21.19
N GLU A 85 -15.62 7.24 21.45
CA GLU A 85 -14.29 7.87 21.56
C GLU A 85 -13.42 7.21 22.65
N SER A 86 -14.03 6.75 23.74
CA SER A 86 -13.34 6.05 24.83
C SER A 86 -12.83 4.66 24.45
N ARG A 87 -13.32 4.08 23.34
CA ARG A 87 -13.01 2.73 22.88
C ARG A 87 -12.15 2.67 21.64
N VAL A 88 -11.83 3.82 21.00
CA VAL A 88 -11.14 3.87 19.69
C VAL A 88 -9.87 3.04 19.67
N ASP A 89 -9.01 3.15 20.68
CA ASP A 89 -7.74 2.42 20.71
C ASP A 89 -7.95 0.91 20.83
N ALA A 90 -8.81 0.47 21.73
CA ALA A 90 -9.12 -0.96 21.92
C ALA A 90 -9.78 -1.57 20.68
N ALA A 91 -10.71 -0.85 20.06
CA ALA A 91 -11.36 -1.27 18.81
C ALA A 91 -10.37 -1.37 17.65
N ALA A 92 -9.45 -0.40 17.55
CA ALA A 92 -8.41 -0.41 16.52
C ALA A 92 -7.42 -1.57 16.70
N ASP A 93 -7.10 -1.96 17.93
CA ASP A 93 -6.24 -3.12 18.21
C ASP A 93 -6.94 -4.43 17.80
N LEU A 94 -8.24 -4.58 18.12
CA LEU A 94 -9.05 -5.72 17.66
C LEU A 94 -9.10 -5.83 16.13
N ILE A 95 -9.36 -4.71 15.46
CA ILE A 95 -9.37 -4.66 14.00
C ILE A 95 -7.98 -4.99 13.44
N SER A 96 -6.91 -4.48 14.06
CA SER A 96 -5.54 -4.71 13.64
C SER A 96 -5.09 -6.16 13.81
N ALA A 97 -5.70 -6.93 14.71
CA ALA A 97 -5.40 -8.34 14.92
C ALA A 97 -5.82 -9.23 13.75
N HIS A 98 -6.74 -8.76 12.89
CA HIS A 98 -7.12 -9.51 11.70
C HIS A 98 -5.96 -9.60 10.69
N PRO A 99 -5.64 -10.81 10.15
CA PRO A 99 -4.49 -11.01 9.25
C PRO A 99 -4.62 -10.23 7.94
N GLY A 100 -5.82 -10.05 7.43
CA GLY A 100 -6.10 -9.31 6.20
C GLY A 100 -6.11 -7.79 6.37
N VAL A 101 -6.10 -7.26 7.58
CA VAL A 101 -6.01 -5.82 7.81
C VAL A 101 -4.57 -5.36 7.64
N SER A 102 -4.31 -4.56 6.61
CA SER A 102 -2.97 -4.08 6.26
C SER A 102 -2.68 -2.67 6.78
N HIS A 103 -3.68 -1.83 6.80
CA HIS A 103 -3.59 -0.45 7.27
C HIS A 103 -4.71 -0.17 8.26
N ASN A 104 -4.41 0.56 9.34
CA ASN A 104 -5.40 1.00 10.29
C ASN A 104 -4.97 2.34 10.91
N TYR A 105 -5.84 3.34 10.77
CA TYR A 105 -5.58 4.71 11.20
C TYR A 105 -6.74 5.29 11.98
N ARG A 106 -6.44 6.06 13.02
CA ARG A 106 -7.39 7.00 13.61
C ARG A 106 -7.42 8.29 12.79
N ARG A 107 -8.63 8.77 12.53
CA ARG A 107 -8.85 10.06 11.87
C ARG A 107 -9.78 10.95 12.70
N ASP A 108 -9.62 12.25 12.55
CA ASP A 108 -10.47 13.25 13.19
C ASP A 108 -11.78 13.41 12.41
N HIS A 109 -12.70 12.48 12.67
CA HIS A 109 -14.04 12.40 12.06
C HIS A 109 -14.93 11.50 12.91
N GLU A 110 -16.26 11.54 12.73
CA GLU A 110 -17.22 10.62 13.38
C GLU A 110 -16.93 9.14 13.03
N PHE A 111 -16.61 8.84 11.74
CA PHE A 111 -15.95 7.61 11.36
C PHE A 111 -14.49 7.74 11.78
N ASN A 112 -14.17 7.34 13.01
CA ASN A 112 -12.88 7.64 13.63
C ASN A 112 -11.81 6.56 13.44
N ILE A 113 -12.18 5.37 12.92
CA ILE A 113 -11.24 4.30 12.56
C ILE A 113 -11.37 4.00 11.06
N TRP A 114 -10.23 4.08 10.35
CA TRP A 114 -10.12 3.84 8.91
C TRP A 114 -9.09 2.76 8.64
N TRP A 115 -9.54 1.68 8.02
CA TRP A 115 -8.71 0.51 7.80
C TRP A 115 -8.93 -0.12 6.43
N THR A 116 -7.91 -0.84 5.94
CA THR A 116 -8.00 -1.61 4.71
C THR A 116 -7.90 -3.08 5.03
N ILE A 117 -8.80 -3.85 4.44
CA ILE A 117 -8.84 -5.30 4.58
C ILE A 117 -8.75 -5.96 3.21
N ALA A 118 -8.10 -7.12 3.15
CA ALA A 118 -8.17 -8.06 2.04
C ALA A 118 -8.50 -9.44 2.60
N VAL A 119 -9.38 -10.17 1.92
CA VAL A 119 -9.78 -11.54 2.30
C VAL A 119 -9.49 -12.49 1.14
N PRO A 120 -9.20 -13.78 1.44
CA PRO A 120 -8.97 -14.81 0.42
C PRO A 120 -10.14 -14.96 -0.57
N PRO A 121 -9.90 -15.58 -1.73
CA PRO A 121 -10.93 -15.76 -2.80
C PRO A 121 -12.16 -16.53 -2.37
N ASP A 122 -12.02 -17.48 -1.44
CA ASP A 122 -13.03 -18.36 -0.90
C ASP A 122 -13.81 -17.77 0.30
N GLU A 123 -13.41 -16.58 0.73
CA GLU A 123 -14.01 -15.87 1.86
C GLU A 123 -14.83 -14.66 1.41
N ARG A 124 -15.86 -14.30 2.17
CA ARG A 124 -16.69 -13.12 1.93
C ARG A 124 -16.17 -11.94 2.76
N LEU A 125 -15.82 -10.84 2.08
CA LEU A 125 -15.32 -9.62 2.72
C LEU A 125 -16.34 -9.05 3.72
N GLU A 126 -17.62 -9.06 3.35
CA GLU A 126 -18.73 -8.55 4.15
C GLU A 126 -18.84 -9.31 5.49
N THR A 127 -18.68 -10.64 5.47
CA THR A 127 -18.69 -11.49 6.66
C THR A 127 -17.58 -11.11 7.65
N HIS A 128 -16.35 -10.91 7.13
CA HIS A 128 -15.23 -10.49 7.98
C HIS A 128 -15.43 -9.08 8.54
N VAL A 129 -15.98 -8.16 7.73
CA VAL A 129 -16.27 -6.79 8.20
C VAL A 129 -17.38 -6.78 9.24
N ALA A 130 -18.43 -7.62 9.11
CA ALA A 130 -19.49 -7.76 10.10
C ALA A 130 -18.95 -8.30 11.43
N ALA A 131 -18.09 -9.32 11.37
CA ALA A 131 -17.42 -9.83 12.58
C ALA A 131 -16.56 -8.77 13.26
N LEU A 132 -15.79 -8.00 12.50
CA LEU A 132 -14.96 -6.91 13.03
C LEU A 132 -15.81 -5.76 13.57
N HIS A 133 -16.94 -5.42 12.93
CA HIS A 133 -17.92 -4.47 13.47
C HIS A 133 -18.40 -4.88 14.87
N ARG A 134 -18.83 -6.12 15.00
CA ARG A 134 -19.31 -6.71 16.28
C ARG A 134 -18.20 -6.73 17.33
N LEU A 135 -17.03 -7.25 17.01
CA LEU A 135 -15.89 -7.36 17.93
C LEU A 135 -15.39 -5.99 18.43
N ALA A 136 -15.31 -5.01 17.52
CA ALA A 136 -14.95 -3.64 17.86
C ALA A 136 -16.02 -2.91 18.68
N GLY A 137 -17.26 -3.42 18.70
CA GLY A 137 -18.43 -2.72 19.27
C GLY A 137 -18.71 -1.41 18.54
N ALA A 138 -18.63 -1.45 17.21
CA ALA A 138 -18.84 -0.29 16.36
C ALA A 138 -20.32 0.12 16.35
N THR A 139 -20.57 1.41 16.22
CA THR A 139 -21.93 1.96 16.06
C THR A 139 -22.34 2.02 14.60
N SER A 140 -21.36 2.21 13.70
CA SER A 140 -21.56 2.24 12.24
C SER A 140 -20.31 1.77 11.52
N THR A 141 -20.50 1.10 10.37
CA THR A 141 -19.40 0.68 9.50
C THR A 141 -19.80 0.82 8.03
N ARG A 142 -18.92 1.39 7.20
CA ARG A 142 -19.12 1.56 5.76
C ARG A 142 -18.01 0.87 5.00
N ILE A 143 -18.40 -0.06 4.13
CA ILE A 143 -17.49 -0.75 3.22
C ILE A 143 -17.34 0.10 1.98
N LEU A 144 -16.12 0.55 1.68
CA LEU A 144 -15.81 1.50 0.63
C LEU A 144 -14.89 0.86 -0.43
N PRO A 145 -15.37 -0.13 -1.21
CA PRO A 145 -14.58 -0.78 -2.25
C PRO A 145 -14.19 0.23 -3.34
N THR A 146 -13.15 -0.07 -4.08
CA THR A 146 -12.76 0.72 -5.24
C THR A 146 -13.69 0.40 -6.41
N LEU A 147 -14.57 1.33 -6.78
CA LEU A 147 -15.40 1.22 -7.97
C LEU A 147 -14.61 1.57 -9.23
N LYS A 148 -13.75 2.60 -9.14
CA LYS A 148 -12.85 3.00 -10.22
C LYS A 148 -11.55 3.56 -9.64
N LEU A 149 -10.46 3.24 -10.32
CA LEU A 149 -9.12 3.75 -10.02
C LEU A 149 -8.74 4.77 -11.08
N TYR A 150 -8.44 6.00 -10.67
CA TYR A 150 -7.96 7.07 -11.57
C TYR A 150 -6.46 7.24 -11.49
N LYS A 151 -5.86 7.08 -10.30
CA LYS A 151 -4.42 7.17 -10.08
C LYS A 151 -3.97 6.27 -8.93
N ILE A 152 -2.86 5.56 -9.16
CA ILE A 152 -2.12 4.87 -8.11
C ILE A 152 -0.63 5.04 -8.39
N GLY A 153 0.07 5.66 -7.47
CA GLY A 153 1.52 5.83 -7.58
C GLY A 153 2.00 6.78 -6.51
N VAL A 154 2.89 6.30 -5.65
CA VAL A 154 3.71 7.13 -4.77
C VAL A 154 5.09 7.10 -5.41
N ASP A 155 5.33 8.01 -6.34
CA ASP A 155 6.68 8.30 -6.82
C ASP A 155 7.25 9.38 -5.89
N LEU A 156 7.91 8.92 -4.85
CA LEU A 156 8.60 9.80 -3.91
C LEU A 156 9.97 10.10 -4.51
N ASP A 157 10.04 11.18 -5.28
CA ASP A 157 11.33 11.75 -5.63
C ASP A 157 11.99 12.30 -4.36
N VAL A 158 12.95 11.55 -3.85
CA VAL A 158 13.76 11.93 -2.68
C VAL A 158 14.59 13.19 -2.98
N SER A 159 14.69 13.60 -4.27
CA SER A 159 15.49 14.74 -4.73
C SER A 159 14.79 16.11 -4.69
N ASP A 160 13.48 16.19 -4.37
CA ASP A 160 12.71 17.44 -4.22
C ASP A 160 12.57 18.30 -5.49
N GLN A 161 12.77 17.73 -6.69
CA GLN A 161 12.85 18.52 -7.94
C GLN A 161 11.58 18.53 -8.80
N ARG A 162 10.52 17.80 -8.43
CA ARG A 162 9.26 17.85 -9.20
C ARG A 162 8.34 18.94 -8.72
N ALA A 163 8.06 19.89 -9.61
CA ALA A 163 7.05 20.92 -9.40
C ALA A 163 5.67 20.30 -9.12
N MET A 164 4.88 20.88 -8.22
CA MET A 164 3.55 20.39 -7.78
C MET A 164 2.52 20.21 -8.91
N GLY A 165 2.79 20.67 -10.13
CA GLY A 165 1.92 20.59 -11.30
C GLY A 165 2.31 19.55 -12.37
N ALA A 166 3.32 18.69 -12.15
CA ALA A 166 3.71 17.70 -13.16
C ALA A 166 2.67 16.59 -13.29
N GLN A 167 2.17 16.34 -14.51
CA GLN A 167 1.27 15.22 -14.79
C GLN A 167 2.05 13.90 -14.73
N THR A 168 1.53 12.94 -13.98
CA THR A 168 2.08 11.58 -13.92
C THR A 168 1.34 10.69 -14.91
N ILE A 169 2.09 9.96 -15.74
CA ILE A 169 1.52 8.96 -16.66
C ILE A 169 0.96 7.82 -15.79
N ILE A 170 -0.34 7.56 -15.89
CA ILE A 170 -0.99 6.43 -15.25
C ILE A 170 -0.67 5.19 -16.08
N PRO A 171 0.01 4.16 -15.53
CA PRO A 171 0.20 2.91 -16.26
C PRO A 171 -1.16 2.31 -16.62
N ALA A 172 -1.36 1.95 -17.88
CA ALA A 172 -2.56 1.24 -18.29
C ALA A 172 -2.66 -0.08 -17.52
N TYR A 173 -3.82 -0.35 -16.96
CA TYR A 173 -4.12 -1.62 -16.29
C TYR A 173 -4.19 -2.71 -17.35
N THR A 174 -3.23 -3.62 -17.39
CA THR A 174 -3.25 -4.75 -18.33
C THR A 174 -4.18 -5.81 -17.80
N GLU A 175 -5.27 -6.09 -18.48
CA GLU A 175 -6.10 -7.27 -18.22
C GLU A 175 -5.30 -8.52 -18.61
N THR A 176 -5.10 -9.42 -17.66
CA THR A 176 -4.53 -10.75 -17.92
C THR A 176 -5.63 -11.81 -17.70
N ALA A 177 -5.57 -12.86 -18.50
CA ALA A 177 -6.58 -13.92 -18.47
C ALA A 177 -6.47 -14.86 -17.25
N ARG A 178 -5.33 -14.85 -16.54
CA ARG A 178 -5.04 -15.77 -15.43
C ARG A 178 -5.49 -15.20 -14.08
N THR A 179 -6.10 -16.04 -13.25
CA THR A 179 -6.60 -15.72 -11.92
C THR A 179 -5.94 -16.57 -10.84
N ALA A 180 -6.16 -16.28 -9.57
CA ALA A 180 -5.64 -17.06 -8.45
C ALA A 180 -6.08 -18.54 -8.46
N ALA A 181 -7.25 -18.85 -9.04
CA ALA A 181 -7.74 -20.23 -9.16
C ALA A 181 -6.87 -21.10 -10.06
N ASP A 182 -6.02 -20.47 -10.88
CA ASP A 182 -5.12 -21.14 -11.81
C ASP A 182 -3.72 -21.36 -11.23
N LEU A 183 -3.45 -20.91 -9.99
CA LEU A 183 -2.16 -21.11 -9.34
C LEU A 183 -2.00 -22.55 -8.84
N THR A 184 -0.88 -23.15 -9.18
CA THR A 184 -0.49 -24.45 -8.63
C THR A 184 -0.07 -24.30 -7.16
N PRO A 185 -0.10 -25.40 -6.36
CA PRO A 185 0.44 -25.37 -4.99
C PRO A 185 1.90 -24.90 -4.91
N GLU A 186 2.71 -25.22 -5.92
CA GLU A 186 4.10 -24.79 -6.00
C GLU A 186 4.20 -23.25 -6.20
N GLU A 187 3.39 -22.69 -7.09
CA GLU A 187 3.34 -21.24 -7.30
C GLU A 187 2.84 -20.50 -6.06
N VAL A 188 1.88 -21.06 -5.33
CA VAL A 188 1.44 -20.53 -4.03
C VAL A 188 2.59 -20.52 -3.03
N ALA A 189 3.41 -21.59 -3.00
CA ALA A 189 4.59 -21.62 -2.15
C ALA A 189 5.63 -20.56 -2.53
N TYR A 190 5.82 -20.30 -3.84
CA TYR A 190 6.66 -19.18 -4.30
C TYR A 190 6.09 -17.82 -3.91
N VAL A 191 4.77 -17.62 -3.99
CA VAL A 191 4.13 -16.37 -3.52
C VAL A 191 4.36 -16.16 -2.03
N LEU A 192 4.18 -17.22 -1.22
CA LEU A 192 4.42 -17.18 0.23
C LEU A 192 5.85 -16.79 0.56
N GLU A 193 6.83 -17.33 -0.16
CA GLU A 193 8.25 -17.06 0.09
C GLU A 193 8.66 -15.67 -0.43
N LEU A 194 8.25 -15.30 -1.64
CA LEU A 194 8.63 -14.03 -2.26
C LEU A 194 8.03 -12.79 -1.55
N GLN A 195 6.98 -12.95 -0.76
CA GLN A 195 6.43 -11.85 0.05
C GLN A 195 7.20 -11.61 1.35
N GLU A 196 8.09 -12.53 1.75
CA GLU A 196 8.96 -12.33 2.90
C GLU A 196 9.98 -11.22 2.66
N ASP A 197 10.47 -10.64 3.74
CA ASP A 197 11.47 -9.59 3.67
C ASP A 197 12.84 -10.16 3.27
N LEU A 198 13.44 -9.58 2.24
CA LEU A 198 14.73 -10.02 1.70
C LEU A 198 15.82 -9.94 2.77
N GLN A 199 16.57 -11.03 2.92
CA GLN A 199 17.73 -11.07 3.80
C GLN A 199 18.95 -10.39 3.13
N VAL A 200 19.85 -9.85 3.96
CA VAL A 200 21.07 -9.18 3.49
C VAL A 200 22.17 -10.21 3.33
N GLU A 201 22.18 -10.87 2.21
CA GLU A 201 23.16 -11.88 1.83
C GLU A 201 23.44 -11.84 0.32
N ALA A 202 24.59 -12.33 -0.12
CA ALA A 202 25.03 -12.22 -1.52
C ALA A 202 24.08 -12.95 -2.50
N THR A 203 23.47 -14.05 -2.05
CA THR A 203 22.56 -14.89 -2.85
C THR A 203 21.23 -15.11 -2.11
N PRO A 204 20.43 -14.05 -1.91
CA PRO A 204 19.23 -14.14 -1.06
C PRO A 204 18.13 -15.05 -1.64
N PHE A 205 18.06 -15.15 -2.97
CA PHE A 205 17.09 -16.02 -3.63
C PHE A 205 17.46 -17.50 -3.52
N ALA A 206 18.76 -17.83 -3.39
CA ALA A 206 19.19 -19.22 -3.11
C ALA A 206 18.69 -19.67 -1.73
N SER A 207 18.79 -18.82 -0.71
CA SER A 207 18.29 -19.11 0.63
C SER A 207 16.77 -19.25 0.65
N MET A 208 16.04 -18.41 -0.09
CA MET A 208 14.58 -18.52 -0.26
C MET A 208 14.20 -19.85 -0.94
N ALA A 209 14.84 -20.18 -2.06
CA ALA A 209 14.59 -21.41 -2.79
C ALA A 209 14.90 -22.65 -1.93
N GLY A 210 15.98 -22.60 -1.15
CA GLY A 210 16.36 -23.66 -0.23
C GLY A 210 15.28 -24.00 0.81
N ARG A 211 14.54 -23.00 1.33
CA ARG A 211 13.41 -23.23 2.25
C ARG A 211 12.25 -23.95 1.58
N LEU A 212 12.11 -23.81 0.27
CA LEU A 212 11.08 -24.49 -0.53
C LEU A 212 11.54 -25.86 -1.08
N GLY A 213 12.82 -26.23 -0.88
CA GLY A 213 13.39 -27.41 -1.54
C GLY A 213 13.56 -27.26 -3.05
N ALA A 214 13.55 -26.03 -3.56
CA ALA A 214 13.67 -25.68 -4.97
C ALA A 214 15.08 -25.17 -5.32
N SER A 215 15.39 -25.05 -6.62
CA SER A 215 16.59 -24.36 -7.06
C SER A 215 16.36 -22.86 -7.13
N GLU A 216 17.44 -22.07 -6.98
CA GLU A 216 17.39 -20.61 -7.16
C GLU A 216 16.83 -20.22 -8.54
N ASP A 217 17.31 -20.89 -9.59
CA ASP A 217 16.84 -20.64 -10.97
C ASP A 217 15.32 -20.87 -11.12
N ALA A 218 14.78 -21.91 -10.46
CA ALA A 218 13.34 -22.17 -10.46
C ALA A 218 12.55 -21.03 -9.79
N LEU A 219 12.99 -20.56 -8.63
CA LEU A 219 12.37 -19.45 -7.91
C LEU A 219 12.43 -18.14 -8.71
N VAL A 220 13.60 -17.79 -9.24
CA VAL A 220 13.79 -16.57 -10.04
C VAL A 220 12.96 -16.62 -11.32
N LYS A 221 12.93 -17.78 -12.01
CA LYS A 221 12.11 -18.00 -13.20
C LYS A 221 10.61 -17.85 -12.87
N ALA A 222 10.16 -18.45 -11.76
CA ALA A 222 8.78 -18.32 -11.30
C ALA A 222 8.43 -16.85 -11.01
N ALA A 223 9.33 -16.10 -10.33
CA ALA A 223 9.14 -14.70 -10.05
C ALA A 223 8.99 -13.86 -11.34
N HIS A 224 9.83 -14.10 -12.35
CA HIS A 224 9.69 -13.45 -13.67
C HIS A 224 8.40 -13.86 -14.37
N GLY A 225 7.97 -15.12 -14.27
CA GLY A 225 6.70 -15.61 -14.77
C GLY A 225 5.51 -14.86 -14.16
N LEU A 226 5.49 -14.75 -12.82
CA LEU A 226 4.46 -14.01 -12.07
C LEU A 226 4.42 -12.51 -12.45
N ILE A 227 5.57 -11.91 -12.77
CA ILE A 227 5.61 -10.53 -13.31
C ILE A 227 5.02 -10.50 -14.73
N GLY A 228 5.45 -11.40 -15.62
CA GLY A 228 4.97 -11.46 -17.01
C GLY A 228 3.46 -11.65 -17.10
N GLU A 229 2.87 -12.39 -16.19
CA GLU A 229 1.42 -12.62 -16.06
C GLU A 229 0.71 -11.49 -15.28
N GLY A 230 1.47 -10.57 -14.70
CA GLY A 230 0.96 -9.44 -13.93
C GLY A 230 0.37 -9.80 -12.57
N LEU A 231 0.56 -11.04 -12.08
CA LEU A 231 0.22 -11.47 -10.73
C LEU A 231 1.13 -10.79 -9.71
N MET A 232 2.40 -10.67 -10.02
CA MET A 232 3.37 -9.85 -9.30
C MET A 232 3.64 -8.57 -10.09
N ARG A 233 3.41 -7.41 -9.50
CA ARG A 233 3.66 -6.12 -10.15
C ARG A 233 5.14 -5.81 -10.28
N ARG A 234 5.90 -6.12 -9.23
CA ARG A 234 7.36 -5.93 -9.14
C ARG A 234 7.90 -6.54 -7.85
N TYR A 235 9.20 -6.73 -7.78
CA TYR A 235 9.94 -6.98 -6.55
C TYR A 235 10.66 -5.68 -6.17
N ALA A 236 10.39 -5.08 -5.00
CA ALA A 236 10.86 -3.73 -4.70
C ALA A 236 10.85 -3.39 -3.22
N ALA A 237 11.59 -2.33 -2.86
CA ALA A 237 11.60 -1.78 -1.51
C ALA A 237 10.34 -0.99 -1.18
N VAL A 238 9.91 -1.09 0.07
CA VAL A 238 8.99 -0.14 0.73
C VAL A 238 9.80 0.76 1.64
N LEU A 239 9.72 2.05 1.40
CA LEU A 239 10.40 3.05 2.21
C LEU A 239 9.48 3.64 3.29
N ASN A 240 10.07 4.16 4.34
CA ASN A 240 9.35 4.89 5.37
C ASN A 240 9.21 6.36 4.98
N HIS A 241 8.05 6.75 4.46
CA HIS A 241 7.78 8.09 3.93
C HIS A 241 8.00 9.23 4.92
N ARG A 242 7.63 9.04 6.21
CA ARG A 242 7.86 10.06 7.24
C ARG A 242 9.34 10.35 7.46
N ARG A 243 10.18 9.33 7.31
CA ARG A 243 11.64 9.47 7.37
C ARG A 243 12.24 9.95 6.06
N ALA A 244 11.46 9.94 4.96
CA ALA A 244 11.85 10.50 3.66
C ALA A 244 11.42 11.98 3.47
N GLY A 245 10.91 12.66 4.52
CA GLY A 245 10.65 14.11 4.52
C GLY A 245 9.20 14.54 4.31
N PHE A 246 8.24 13.61 4.15
CA PHE A 246 6.82 13.94 4.01
C PHE A 246 6.13 13.96 5.37
N GLY A 247 5.98 15.18 5.94
CA GLY A 247 5.46 15.39 7.29
C GLY A 247 3.94 15.34 7.42
N ALA A 248 3.19 15.58 6.33
CA ALA A 248 1.74 15.64 6.32
C ALA A 248 1.15 14.78 5.20
N ASN A 249 0.10 14.03 5.54
CA ASN A 249 -0.77 13.39 4.57
C ASN A 249 -2.23 13.56 4.98
N ALA A 250 -3.09 13.77 3.99
CA ALA A 250 -4.51 13.82 4.21
C ALA A 250 -5.23 13.01 3.13
N MET A 251 -6.28 12.31 3.53
CA MET A 251 -7.25 11.78 2.58
C MET A 251 -8.27 12.87 2.33
N SER A 252 -8.26 13.46 1.13
CA SER A 252 -9.29 14.36 0.68
C SER A 252 -10.46 13.55 0.13
N VAL A 253 -11.67 13.84 0.56
CA VAL A 253 -12.90 13.20 0.06
C VAL A 253 -13.84 14.29 -0.45
N TRP A 254 -14.47 14.03 -1.60
CA TRP A 254 -15.24 15.02 -2.34
C TRP A 254 -16.61 14.49 -2.69
N SER A 255 -17.63 15.31 -2.42
CA SER A 255 -18.97 15.10 -2.91
C SER A 255 -19.08 15.70 -4.32
N VAL A 256 -19.50 14.89 -5.27
CA VAL A 256 -19.59 15.28 -6.68
C VAL A 256 -20.89 14.74 -7.30
N PRO A 257 -21.47 15.44 -8.29
CA PRO A 257 -22.60 14.90 -9.03
C PRO A 257 -22.24 13.59 -9.70
N GLU A 258 -23.12 12.58 -9.61
CA GLU A 258 -22.84 11.24 -10.10
C GLU A 258 -22.44 11.22 -11.59
N ALA A 259 -23.15 11.98 -12.41
CA ALA A 259 -22.90 12.09 -13.86
C ALA A 259 -21.52 12.68 -14.21
N ALA A 260 -20.92 13.47 -13.32
CA ALA A 260 -19.63 14.14 -13.53
C ALA A 260 -18.49 13.51 -12.70
N THR A 261 -18.74 12.42 -11.99
CA THR A 261 -17.76 11.81 -11.06
C THR A 261 -16.47 11.43 -11.77
N ASP A 262 -16.56 10.88 -12.98
CA ASP A 262 -15.38 10.45 -13.72
C ASP A 262 -14.54 11.63 -14.21
N ASP A 263 -15.16 12.70 -14.68
CA ASP A 263 -14.46 13.89 -15.14
C ASP A 263 -13.67 14.54 -14.00
N TYR A 264 -14.31 14.72 -12.83
CA TYR A 264 -13.63 15.20 -11.64
C TYR A 264 -12.57 14.24 -11.12
N GLY A 265 -12.80 12.92 -11.22
CA GLY A 265 -11.83 11.90 -10.84
C GLY A 265 -10.53 12.01 -11.64
N TYR A 266 -10.62 12.20 -12.97
CA TYR A 266 -9.46 12.42 -13.82
C TYR A 266 -8.78 13.76 -13.55
N GLN A 267 -9.54 14.83 -13.30
CA GLN A 267 -8.99 16.12 -12.92
C GLN A 267 -8.19 16.04 -11.63
N LEU A 268 -8.76 15.44 -10.57
CA LEU A 268 -8.04 15.21 -9.31
C LEU A 268 -6.78 14.36 -9.50
N ALA A 269 -6.85 13.32 -10.32
CA ALA A 269 -5.72 12.44 -10.62
C ALA A 269 -4.57 13.18 -11.33
N GLY A 270 -4.86 14.27 -12.05
CA GLY A 270 -3.88 15.11 -12.73
C GLY A 270 -2.94 15.88 -11.80
N TYR A 271 -3.34 16.14 -10.56
CA TYR A 271 -2.51 16.88 -9.61
C TYR A 271 -1.34 16.03 -9.08
N ALA A 272 -0.14 16.59 -9.09
CA ALA A 272 1.06 15.92 -8.60
C ALA A 272 0.98 15.62 -7.09
N ALA A 273 0.37 16.52 -6.30
CA ALA A 273 0.16 16.35 -4.88
C ALA A 273 -0.77 15.18 -4.52
N VAL A 274 -1.62 14.74 -5.48
CA VAL A 274 -2.53 13.60 -5.33
C VAL A 274 -1.81 12.34 -5.78
N SER A 275 -1.43 11.47 -4.86
CA SER A 275 -0.72 10.22 -5.15
C SER A 275 -1.65 9.07 -5.53
N HIS A 276 -2.85 9.07 -4.99
CA HIS A 276 -3.88 8.06 -5.25
C HIS A 276 -5.21 8.75 -5.45
N CYS A 277 -6.01 8.30 -6.43
CA CYS A 277 -7.35 8.81 -6.66
C CYS A 277 -8.30 7.68 -7.02
N TYR A 278 -9.44 7.59 -6.30
CA TYR A 278 -10.41 6.52 -6.42
C TYR A 278 -11.85 7.04 -6.44
N ARG A 279 -12.75 6.33 -7.15
CA ARG A 279 -14.19 6.38 -6.93
C ARG A 279 -14.60 5.27 -5.98
N ARG A 280 -15.47 5.59 -5.01
CA ARG A 280 -16.02 4.65 -4.02
C ARG A 280 -17.53 4.87 -3.89
N PRO A 281 -18.28 3.90 -3.33
CA PRO A 281 -19.72 4.06 -3.11
C PRO A 281 -19.99 5.18 -2.08
N THR A 282 -21.16 5.78 -2.21
CA THR A 282 -21.73 6.74 -1.26
C THR A 282 -22.79 6.07 -0.40
N TYR A 283 -23.06 6.68 0.75
CA TYR A 283 -24.12 6.29 1.69
C TYR A 283 -24.87 7.54 2.14
N PRO A 284 -26.08 7.43 2.71
CA PRO A 284 -26.84 8.61 3.20
C PRO A 284 -26.05 9.47 4.19
N ASP A 285 -25.22 8.84 5.02
CA ASP A 285 -24.32 9.48 5.99
C ASP A 285 -22.89 9.65 5.49
N TRP A 286 -22.61 9.25 4.24
CA TRP A 286 -21.29 9.36 3.60
C TRP A 286 -21.45 9.73 2.11
N PRO A 287 -21.64 11.02 1.77
CA PRO A 287 -21.94 11.45 0.39
C PRO A 287 -20.72 11.58 -0.52
N TYR A 288 -19.51 11.27 -0.04
CA TYR A 288 -18.27 11.52 -0.78
C TYR A 288 -17.92 10.33 -1.70
N ALA A 289 -17.97 10.58 -3.02
CA ALA A 289 -17.70 9.59 -4.06
C ALA A 289 -16.22 9.54 -4.48
N LEU A 290 -15.49 10.66 -4.43
CA LEU A 290 -14.09 10.73 -4.84
C LEU A 290 -13.16 10.83 -3.64
N PHE A 291 -12.07 10.07 -3.70
CA PHE A 291 -11.05 9.98 -2.65
C PHE A 291 -9.69 10.26 -3.25
N GLY A 292 -8.98 11.27 -2.72
CA GLY A 292 -7.62 11.61 -3.10
C GLY A 292 -6.67 11.53 -1.90
N MET A 293 -5.54 10.85 -2.05
CA MET A 293 -4.46 10.94 -1.04
C MET A 293 -3.50 12.05 -1.41
N ILE A 294 -3.43 13.07 -0.57
CA ILE A 294 -2.51 14.20 -0.72
C ILE A 294 -1.34 14.02 0.23
N HIS A 295 -0.13 14.11 -0.30
CA HIS A 295 1.11 14.08 0.47
C HIS A 295 1.82 15.42 0.34
N ALA A 296 2.22 16.01 1.48
CA ALA A 296 2.92 17.27 1.53
C ALA A 296 3.91 17.33 2.70
N THR A 297 4.74 18.36 2.71
CA THR A 297 5.71 18.60 3.79
C THR A 297 5.05 19.14 5.05
N SER A 298 3.89 19.83 4.91
CA SER A 298 3.12 20.39 6.03
C SER A 298 1.61 20.38 5.75
N LYS A 299 0.80 20.64 6.78
CA LYS A 299 -0.66 20.76 6.66
C LYS A 299 -1.07 21.94 5.77
N GLU A 300 -0.38 23.05 5.89
CA GLU A 300 -0.61 24.26 5.08
C GLU A 300 -0.44 23.96 3.59
N ARG A 301 0.56 23.14 3.24
CA ARG A 301 0.78 22.69 1.86
C ARG A 301 -0.33 21.76 1.36
N VAL A 302 -0.93 20.95 2.23
CA VAL A 302 -2.13 20.17 1.88
C VAL A 302 -3.30 21.10 1.56
N GLU A 303 -3.51 22.12 2.40
CA GLU A 303 -4.59 23.09 2.23
C GLU A 303 -4.40 23.95 0.98
N GLU A 304 -3.17 24.37 0.66
CA GLU A 304 -2.83 25.04 -0.61
C GLU A 304 -3.20 24.16 -1.82
N ALA A 305 -2.81 22.87 -1.81
CA ALA A 305 -3.13 21.95 -2.89
C ALA A 305 -4.65 21.77 -3.07
N VAL A 306 -5.40 21.72 -1.95
CA VAL A 306 -6.87 21.65 -2.00
C VAL A 306 -7.46 22.93 -2.53
N ALA A 307 -6.95 24.11 -2.15
CA ALA A 307 -7.40 25.40 -2.67
C ALA A 307 -7.19 25.50 -4.20
N ASP A 308 -6.05 25.01 -4.71
CA ASP A 308 -5.79 24.95 -6.15
C ASP A 308 -6.77 24.01 -6.88
N ILE A 309 -7.07 22.85 -6.28
CA ILE A 309 -8.08 21.92 -6.80
C ILE A 309 -9.45 22.61 -6.87
N GLN A 310 -9.87 23.29 -5.80
CA GLN A 310 -11.15 24.00 -5.75
C GLN A 310 -11.22 25.11 -6.80
N ALA A 311 -10.17 25.92 -6.91
CA ALA A 311 -10.13 27.03 -7.89
C ALA A 311 -10.25 26.51 -9.33
N THR A 312 -9.69 25.35 -9.63
CA THR A 312 -9.67 24.79 -10.98
C THR A 312 -10.94 24.00 -11.31
N THR A 313 -11.46 23.23 -10.32
CA THR A 313 -12.59 22.31 -10.53
C THR A 313 -13.94 22.89 -10.15
N GLY A 314 -13.97 23.92 -9.31
CA GLY A 314 -15.20 24.46 -8.72
C GLY A 314 -15.81 23.59 -7.62
N LEU A 315 -15.17 22.49 -7.24
CA LEU A 315 -15.62 21.61 -6.16
C LEU A 315 -15.49 22.30 -4.81
N SER A 316 -16.56 22.37 -4.04
CA SER A 316 -16.60 23.06 -2.73
C SER A 316 -16.96 22.13 -1.57
N ASP A 317 -17.70 21.04 -1.83
CA ASP A 317 -18.06 20.08 -0.78
C ASP A 317 -17.03 18.97 -0.66
N TYR A 318 -16.18 19.12 0.34
CA TYR A 318 -15.09 18.17 0.63
C TYR A 318 -14.80 18.08 2.12
N ARG A 319 -14.03 17.05 2.50
CA ARG A 319 -13.42 16.93 3.82
C ARG A 319 -11.95 16.52 3.69
N LEU A 320 -11.14 16.98 4.62
CA LEU A 320 -9.75 16.55 4.80
C LEU A 320 -9.66 15.68 6.05
N LEU A 321 -9.36 14.42 5.86
CA LEU A 321 -9.25 13.44 6.93
C LEU A 321 -7.77 13.21 7.24
N TYR A 322 -7.26 13.91 8.26
CA TYR A 322 -5.89 13.75 8.73
C TYR A 322 -5.76 12.49 9.60
N SER A 323 -4.66 11.76 9.42
CA SER A 323 -4.33 10.65 10.32
C SER A 323 -3.75 11.19 11.62
N THR A 324 -4.46 10.98 12.73
CA THR A 324 -4.02 11.38 14.07
C THR A 324 -3.17 10.30 14.74
N LYS A 325 -3.43 9.01 14.42
CA LYS A 325 -2.66 7.86 14.91
C LYS A 325 -2.61 6.76 13.84
N GLU A 326 -1.46 6.11 13.70
CA GLU A 326 -1.27 4.90 12.90
C GLU A 326 -1.21 3.70 13.84
N TYR A 327 -2.16 2.75 13.70
CA TYR A 327 -2.18 1.51 14.48
C TYR A 327 -1.50 0.37 13.74
N LYS A 328 -1.73 0.27 12.41
CA LYS A 328 -1.13 -0.77 11.57
C LYS A 328 -0.79 -0.22 10.20
N LYS A 329 0.38 -0.59 9.71
CA LYS A 329 0.81 -0.33 8.33
C LYS A 329 1.78 -1.42 7.90
N ILE A 330 1.23 -2.49 7.33
CA ILE A 330 1.97 -3.64 6.79
C ILE A 330 1.45 -3.96 5.39
N ARG A 331 2.15 -4.84 4.67
CA ARG A 331 1.60 -5.45 3.46
C ARG A 331 0.62 -6.57 3.80
N VAL A 332 -0.36 -6.79 2.94
CA VAL A 332 -1.19 -8.00 2.99
C VAL A 332 -0.28 -9.20 2.77
N ARG A 333 -0.46 -10.24 3.55
CA ARG A 333 0.16 -11.54 3.35
C ARG A 333 -0.85 -12.44 2.64
N TYR A 334 -0.52 -12.87 1.44
CA TYR A 334 -1.38 -13.72 0.64
C TYR A 334 -1.17 -15.19 1.02
N PHE A 335 -2.24 -15.98 0.96
CA PHE A 335 -2.26 -17.42 1.25
C PHE A 335 -1.78 -17.82 2.66
N ASP A 336 -1.71 -16.85 3.59
CA ASP A 336 -1.26 -17.09 4.96
C ASP A 336 -2.32 -17.92 5.72
N PRO A 337 -1.94 -19.05 6.37
CA PRO A 337 -2.86 -19.87 7.17
C PRO A 337 -3.56 -19.13 8.29
N ALA A 338 -3.04 -17.98 8.73
CA ALA A 338 -3.64 -17.14 9.76
C ALA A 338 -5.06 -16.68 9.42
N TYR A 339 -5.43 -16.60 8.13
CA TYR A 339 -6.80 -16.25 7.72
C TYR A 339 -7.80 -17.30 8.20
N GLY A 340 -7.58 -18.58 7.88
CA GLY A 340 -8.45 -19.67 8.30
C GLY A 340 -8.52 -19.81 9.83
N GLN A 341 -7.40 -19.60 10.51
CA GLN A 341 -7.34 -19.63 11.97
C GLN A 341 -8.18 -18.50 12.58
N TRP A 342 -8.06 -17.28 12.03
CA TRP A 342 -8.85 -16.14 12.50
C TRP A 342 -10.33 -16.34 12.21
N ALA A 343 -10.69 -16.80 11.02
CA ALA A 343 -12.07 -17.08 10.61
C ALA A 343 -12.72 -18.11 11.55
N ALA A 344 -12.05 -19.23 11.80
CA ALA A 344 -12.54 -20.29 12.69
C ALA A 344 -12.77 -19.81 14.14
N ALA A 345 -11.96 -18.85 14.61
CA ALA A 345 -12.05 -18.33 15.97
C ALA A 345 -13.09 -17.21 16.13
N ASN A 346 -13.42 -16.47 15.07
CA ASN A 346 -14.13 -15.19 15.21
C ASN A 346 -15.41 -15.06 14.38
N LEU A 347 -15.57 -15.82 13.29
CA LEU A 347 -16.79 -15.74 12.48
C LEU A 347 -17.93 -16.50 13.14
N LEU A 348 -19.11 -15.89 13.13
CA LEU A 348 -20.35 -16.49 13.59
C LEU A 348 -21.34 -16.65 12.40
N PRO A 349 -22.29 -17.60 12.47
CA PRO A 349 -23.31 -17.76 11.42
C PRO A 349 -24.11 -16.48 11.13
N GLU A 350 -24.26 -15.61 12.11
CA GLU A 350 -24.95 -14.33 11.99
C GLU A 350 -24.17 -13.30 11.19
N ASP A 351 -22.82 -13.36 11.19
CA ASP A 351 -21.95 -12.46 10.40
C ASP A 351 -22.10 -12.70 8.88
N ALA A 352 -22.62 -13.86 8.48
CA ALA A 352 -22.87 -14.21 7.08
C ALA A 352 -24.27 -13.78 6.57
N ARG A 353 -25.10 -13.21 7.44
CA ARG A 353 -26.43 -12.71 7.08
C ARG A 353 -26.28 -11.28 6.54
N ASP A 354 -26.77 -11.07 5.32
CA ASP A 354 -26.85 -9.74 4.68
C ASP A 354 -27.95 -8.89 5.31
#